data_49639bae6ef2964da2f2f312e3ea4576
#
_entry.id   49639bae6ef2964da2f2f312e3ea4576
#
_cell.length_a   1.000
_cell.length_b   1.000
_cell.length_c   1.000
_cell.angle_alpha   90.00
_cell.angle_beta   90.00
_cell.angle_gamma   90.00
#
_symmetry.space_group_name_H-M   'P 1'
#
loop_
_entity.id
_entity.type
_entity.pdbx_description
1 polymer ?
#
loop_
_entity_poly.entity_id
_entity_poly.type
_entity_poly.pdbx_seq_one_letter_code
_entity_poly.pdbx_strand_id
1 'polypeptide(L)'
;MSIRGKLTLVTLSAFIALYSIVGGMLSKSNNPLVRAIANPGPYPQLRIFEDVVRHIVQDYVEKPDLEKVRVGALRGLTEGLDPYSAYLLPQQVKQYQSNKALPDTTGMVIGQYSGFAYVIAVIPGSPAEKAGVKIGDVIEYVDTHATRDLDLYDVKSLLSGAPGSTVELTLINRKAEKIKIVRGKVPPTPTETRMLESQIGYIKVPILSKGQSEAVESAIKDVIKKGAKAIVIDLRGSAGGELDEGLKVADFFLKSGVIAKSIGRKEKVITTFEAKPENDLTELPVAVIINRTTAGASEIVAAAIMENQRGEVVGERTLFGMGSEQELFPLDDGSALLLTVARYAAPSGKIFMTDGVTPNVEVKRADLADVASPDEGKQQTEDAPPVVVAPNPADDLMLKKAIEVLTSGAKAKRRPA
;
A
#
# COMPACT_ATOMS: atom_id res chain seq x y z
N MET A 1 -13.98 77.32 -4.58
CA MET A 1 -14.88 76.18 -4.83
C MET A 1 -16.31 76.68 -4.93
N SER A 2 -17.01 76.43 -6.01
CA SER A 2 -18.41 76.79 -6.17
C SER A 2 -19.30 76.01 -5.16
N ILE A 3 -20.47 76.68 -4.83
CA ILE A 3 -21.44 76.02 -3.89
C ILE A 3 -21.81 74.58 -4.34
N ARG A 4 -21.89 74.35 -5.64
CA ARG A 4 -22.14 73.03 -6.23
C ARG A 4 -21.00 72.05 -5.91
N GLY A 5 -19.73 72.48 -5.94
CA GLY A 5 -18.59 71.61 -5.61
C GLY A 5 -18.50 71.30 -4.12
N LYS A 6 -18.97 72.17 -3.24
CA LYS A 6 -19.07 71.84 -1.79
C LYS A 6 -20.19 70.86 -1.51
N LEU A 7 -21.31 70.94 -2.22
CA LEU A 7 -22.45 70.02 -2.06
C LEU A 7 -22.11 68.62 -2.54
N THR A 8 -21.43 68.50 -3.67
CA THR A 8 -20.97 67.17 -4.16
C THR A 8 -19.96 66.53 -3.24
N LEU A 9 -19.08 67.31 -2.61
CA LEU A 9 -18.10 66.74 -1.67
C LEU A 9 -18.75 66.25 -0.37
N VAL A 10 -19.76 67.00 0.14
CA VAL A 10 -20.53 66.63 1.34
C VAL A 10 -21.39 65.37 1.07
N THR A 11 -22.03 65.31 -0.09
CA THR A 11 -22.84 64.10 -0.45
C THR A 11 -21.94 62.89 -0.65
N LEU A 12 -20.77 63.01 -1.28
CA LEU A 12 -19.83 61.88 -1.43
C LEU A 12 -19.29 61.42 -0.09
N SER A 13 -18.94 62.32 0.82
CA SER A 13 -18.48 62.01 2.18
C SER A 13 -19.57 61.31 3.00
N ALA A 14 -20.83 61.78 2.87
CA ALA A 14 -21.97 61.11 3.53
C ALA A 14 -22.20 59.68 3.00
N PHE A 15 -22.06 59.48 1.68
CA PHE A 15 -22.15 58.14 1.08
C PHE A 15 -21.03 57.20 1.56
N ILE A 16 -19.79 57.68 1.63
CA ILE A 16 -18.65 56.92 2.14
C ILE A 16 -18.84 56.56 3.63
N ALA A 17 -19.31 57.55 4.44
CA ALA A 17 -19.60 57.31 5.85
C ALA A 17 -20.74 56.29 6.04
N LEU A 18 -21.82 56.40 5.26
CA LEU A 18 -22.92 55.44 5.29
C LEU A 18 -22.47 54.01 4.87
N TYR A 19 -21.66 53.93 3.82
CA TYR A 19 -21.09 52.63 3.36
C TYR A 19 -20.17 52.01 4.43
N SER A 20 -19.36 52.83 5.11
CA SER A 20 -18.49 52.36 6.19
C SER A 20 -19.27 51.89 7.43
N ILE A 21 -20.37 52.62 7.78
CA ILE A 21 -21.24 52.23 8.90
C ILE A 21 -22.01 50.94 8.59
N VAL A 22 -22.58 50.85 7.38
CA VAL A 22 -23.32 49.65 6.92
C VAL A 22 -22.36 48.46 6.80
N GLY A 23 -21.16 48.66 6.24
CA GLY A 23 -20.12 47.63 6.17
C GLY A 23 -19.65 47.18 7.55
N GLY A 24 -19.47 48.13 8.49
CA GLY A 24 -19.11 47.83 9.88
C GLY A 24 -20.21 47.12 10.67
N MET A 25 -21.49 47.44 10.41
CA MET A 25 -22.63 46.72 11.01
C MET A 25 -22.79 45.31 10.42
N LEU A 26 -22.59 45.16 9.14
CA LEU A 26 -22.62 43.85 8.47
C LEU A 26 -21.46 42.93 8.94
N SER A 27 -20.27 43.51 9.16
CA SER A 27 -19.11 42.72 9.67
C SER A 27 -19.24 42.27 11.12
N LYS A 28 -20.06 42.96 11.94
CA LYS A 28 -20.39 42.62 13.33
C LYS A 28 -21.69 41.84 13.47
N SER A 29 -22.38 41.56 12.37
CA SER A 29 -23.61 40.76 12.41
C SER A 29 -23.31 39.33 12.78
N ASN A 30 -23.95 38.85 13.84
CA ASN A 30 -23.95 37.41 14.20
C ASN A 30 -24.87 36.56 13.28
N ASN A 31 -25.40 37.18 12.22
CA ASN A 31 -26.22 36.46 11.26
C ASN A 31 -25.32 35.50 10.45
N PRO A 32 -25.55 34.20 10.52
CA PRO A 32 -24.72 33.21 9.83
C PRO A 32 -24.66 33.44 8.30
N LEU A 33 -25.71 33.99 7.68
CA LEU A 33 -25.72 34.35 6.26
C LEU A 33 -24.79 35.50 5.93
N VAL A 34 -24.76 36.54 6.75
CA VAL A 34 -23.87 37.69 6.55
C VAL A 34 -22.41 37.31 6.80
N ARG A 35 -22.17 36.47 7.75
CA ARG A 35 -20.83 35.92 8.03
C ARG A 35 -20.31 35.04 6.91
N ALA A 36 -21.20 34.22 6.28
CA ALA A 36 -20.87 33.39 5.12
C ALA A 36 -20.54 34.22 3.87
N ILE A 37 -21.20 35.39 3.67
CA ILE A 37 -20.96 36.28 2.54
C ILE A 37 -19.67 37.12 2.76
N ALA A 38 -19.43 37.58 4.01
CA ALA A 38 -18.28 38.41 4.35
C ALA A 38 -16.97 37.61 4.53
N ASN A 39 -17.05 36.34 4.84
CA ASN A 39 -15.92 35.43 4.96
C ASN A 39 -16.27 34.13 4.21
N PRO A 40 -16.03 34.06 2.89
CA PRO A 40 -16.09 32.79 2.22
C PRO A 40 -15.10 31.89 2.94
N GLY A 41 -15.60 30.84 3.60
CA GLY A 41 -14.79 29.88 4.33
C GLY A 41 -13.55 29.45 3.51
N PRO A 42 -12.54 28.86 4.12
CA PRO A 42 -11.27 28.53 3.47
C PRO A 42 -11.40 27.61 2.23
N TYR A 43 -12.61 27.11 1.97
CA TYR A 43 -12.89 26.17 0.89
C TYR A 43 -14.06 26.61 0.02
N PRO A 44 -13.84 27.57 -0.94
CA PRO A 44 -14.90 28.03 -1.86
C PRO A 44 -15.48 26.88 -2.69
N GLN A 45 -14.75 25.80 -2.86
CA GLN A 45 -15.20 24.59 -3.56
C GLN A 45 -16.38 23.89 -2.86
N LEU A 46 -16.57 24.07 -1.54
CA LEU A 46 -17.71 23.49 -0.83
C LEU A 46 -19.06 24.01 -1.31
N ARG A 47 -19.11 25.18 -1.93
CA ARG A 47 -20.35 25.70 -2.57
C ARG A 47 -20.83 24.81 -3.70
N ILE A 48 -19.91 24.21 -4.46
CA ILE A 48 -20.26 23.27 -5.53
C ILE A 48 -20.94 22.03 -4.93
N PHE A 49 -20.46 21.52 -3.81
CA PHE A 49 -21.12 20.39 -3.12
C PHE A 49 -22.55 20.77 -2.65
N GLU A 50 -22.72 21.97 -2.09
CA GLU A 50 -24.03 22.46 -1.67
C GLU A 50 -24.97 22.59 -2.88
N ASP A 51 -24.50 23.14 -4.00
CA ASP A 51 -25.26 23.26 -5.23
C ASP A 51 -25.66 21.88 -5.78
N VAL A 52 -24.74 20.92 -5.80
CA VAL A 52 -25.01 19.53 -6.24
C VAL A 52 -26.08 18.88 -5.36
N VAL A 53 -25.92 18.96 -4.02
CA VAL A 53 -26.93 18.40 -3.10
C VAL A 53 -28.29 19.05 -3.30
N ARG A 54 -28.34 20.38 -3.51
CA ARG A 54 -29.58 21.12 -3.77
C ARG A 54 -30.26 20.60 -5.05
N HIS A 55 -29.53 20.44 -6.14
CA HIS A 55 -30.09 19.87 -7.39
C HIS A 55 -30.56 18.44 -7.22
N ILE A 56 -29.82 17.61 -6.49
CA ILE A 56 -30.26 16.23 -6.18
C ILE A 56 -31.61 16.26 -5.44
N VAL A 57 -31.78 17.15 -4.47
CA VAL A 57 -33.01 17.23 -3.67
C VAL A 57 -34.18 17.81 -4.47
N GLN A 58 -33.91 18.79 -5.35
CA GLN A 58 -34.97 19.55 -6.05
C GLN A 58 -35.34 18.97 -7.41
N ASP A 59 -34.37 18.45 -8.14
CA ASP A 59 -34.52 18.16 -9.57
C ASP A 59 -34.45 16.66 -9.89
N TYR A 60 -34.01 15.79 -8.93
CA TYR A 60 -33.93 14.35 -9.18
C TYR A 60 -35.33 13.76 -9.34
N VAL A 61 -35.47 12.85 -10.32
CA VAL A 61 -36.75 12.29 -10.76
C VAL A 61 -37.49 11.52 -9.65
N GLU A 62 -36.80 10.96 -8.67
CA GLU A 62 -37.34 10.25 -7.53
C GLU A 62 -36.94 10.92 -6.22
N LYS A 63 -37.60 10.57 -5.12
CA LYS A 63 -37.16 11.04 -3.79
C LYS A 63 -35.78 10.45 -3.46
N PRO A 64 -34.73 11.25 -3.36
CA PRO A 64 -33.39 10.72 -3.10
C PRO A 64 -33.24 10.20 -1.67
N ASP A 65 -32.48 9.11 -1.51
CA ASP A 65 -31.96 8.68 -0.23
C ASP A 65 -30.71 9.53 0.10
N LEU A 66 -30.92 10.58 0.89
CA LEU A 66 -29.84 11.53 1.23
C LEU A 66 -28.74 10.89 2.05
N GLU A 67 -29.03 9.84 2.83
CA GLU A 67 -28.01 9.12 3.59
C GLU A 67 -27.09 8.34 2.65
N LYS A 68 -27.66 7.65 1.68
CA LYS A 68 -26.87 6.97 0.64
C LYS A 68 -26.04 7.95 -0.19
N VAL A 69 -26.62 9.11 -0.56
CA VAL A 69 -25.89 10.17 -1.29
C VAL A 69 -24.73 10.71 -0.45
N ARG A 70 -24.96 10.99 0.84
CA ARG A 70 -23.93 11.47 1.78
C ARG A 70 -22.77 10.47 1.91
N VAL A 71 -23.07 9.21 2.16
CA VAL A 71 -22.07 8.16 2.31
C VAL A 71 -21.26 7.99 1.03
N GLY A 72 -21.92 7.97 -0.14
CA GLY A 72 -21.23 7.88 -1.43
C GLY A 72 -20.31 9.06 -1.69
N ALA A 73 -20.73 10.30 -1.37
CA ALA A 73 -19.89 11.48 -1.51
C ALA A 73 -18.67 11.46 -0.60
N LEU A 74 -18.84 11.05 0.68
CA LEU A 74 -17.73 10.97 1.63
C LEU A 74 -16.72 9.87 1.26
N ARG A 75 -17.17 8.73 0.75
CA ARG A 75 -16.31 7.69 0.19
C ARG A 75 -15.54 8.19 -1.02
N GLY A 76 -16.19 8.84 -1.97
CA GLY A 76 -15.52 9.43 -3.13
C GLY A 76 -14.43 10.44 -2.79
N LEU A 77 -14.58 11.18 -1.68
CA LEU A 77 -13.53 12.09 -1.19
C LEU A 77 -12.28 11.35 -0.69
N THR A 78 -12.45 10.21 -0.02
CA THR A 78 -11.31 9.41 0.47
C THR A 78 -10.68 8.57 -0.64
N GLU A 79 -11.47 8.03 -1.54
CA GLU A 79 -11.02 7.27 -2.72
C GLU A 79 -10.10 8.11 -3.63
N GLY A 80 -10.35 9.41 -3.73
CA GLY A 80 -9.52 10.35 -4.47
C GLY A 80 -8.14 10.63 -3.85
N LEU A 81 -7.83 10.09 -2.66
CA LEU A 81 -6.56 10.32 -1.97
C LEU A 81 -5.55 9.20 -2.25
N ASP A 82 -5.87 8.00 -1.82
CA ASP A 82 -5.04 6.80 -1.96
C ASP A 82 -5.89 5.54 -1.64
N PRO A 83 -5.40 4.32 -1.98
CA PRO A 83 -6.17 3.09 -1.75
C PRO A 83 -6.40 2.70 -0.28
N TYR A 84 -5.67 3.31 0.66
CA TYR A 84 -5.71 2.93 2.08
C TYR A 84 -6.51 3.89 2.94
N SER A 85 -6.81 5.08 2.42
CA SER A 85 -7.70 6.04 3.06
C SER A 85 -9.16 5.64 2.83
N ALA A 86 -10.00 5.72 3.87
CA ALA A 86 -11.38 5.27 3.83
C ALA A 86 -12.30 6.14 4.69
N TYR A 87 -13.58 6.24 4.31
CA TYR A 87 -14.64 6.74 5.18
C TYR A 87 -15.32 5.57 5.87
N LEU A 88 -15.23 5.52 7.20
CA LEU A 88 -15.78 4.46 8.02
C LEU A 88 -17.14 4.86 8.63
N LEU A 89 -18.14 4.01 8.42
CA LEU A 89 -19.43 4.13 9.08
C LEU A 89 -19.31 3.89 10.60
N PRO A 90 -20.25 4.37 11.45
CA PRO A 90 -20.17 4.23 12.92
C PRO A 90 -19.95 2.79 13.39
N GLN A 91 -20.53 1.81 12.69
CA GLN A 91 -20.34 0.39 13.00
C GLN A 91 -18.91 -0.07 12.68
N GLN A 92 -18.35 0.39 11.56
CA GLN A 92 -16.97 0.08 11.14
C GLN A 92 -15.96 0.73 12.08
N VAL A 93 -16.24 1.96 12.56
CA VAL A 93 -15.42 2.64 13.57
C VAL A 93 -15.33 1.82 14.86
N LYS A 94 -16.46 1.33 15.37
CA LYS A 94 -16.49 0.46 16.55
C LYS A 94 -15.68 -0.83 16.34
N GLN A 95 -15.77 -1.42 15.17
CA GLN A 95 -15.02 -2.60 14.80
C GLN A 95 -13.51 -2.30 14.73
N TYR A 96 -13.11 -1.23 14.09
CA TYR A 96 -11.72 -0.78 14.00
C TYR A 96 -11.11 -0.49 15.38
N GLN A 97 -11.81 0.29 16.22
CA GLN A 97 -11.36 0.67 17.57
C GLN A 97 -11.31 -0.50 18.55
N SER A 98 -12.10 -1.55 18.34
CA SER A 98 -12.07 -2.71 19.22
C SER A 98 -10.78 -3.55 19.11
N ASN A 99 -9.79 -3.08 18.37
CA ASN A 99 -8.53 -3.79 18.04
C ASN A 99 -8.73 -5.23 17.56
N LYS A 100 -9.93 -5.56 17.20
CA LYS A 100 -10.19 -6.77 16.43
C LYS A 100 -9.85 -6.42 15.00
N ALA A 101 -8.55 -6.47 14.67
CA ALA A 101 -8.12 -6.51 13.29
C ALA A 101 -9.09 -7.44 12.56
N LEU A 102 -9.59 -7.02 11.40
CA LEU A 102 -10.43 -7.88 10.57
C LEU A 102 -9.68 -9.21 10.43
N PRO A 103 -10.20 -10.31 10.98
CA PRO A 103 -9.44 -11.55 10.96
C PRO A 103 -9.22 -11.93 9.50
N ASP A 104 -7.96 -12.19 9.13
CA ASP A 104 -7.71 -12.81 7.84
C ASP A 104 -8.22 -14.26 7.89
N THR A 105 -9.32 -14.49 7.23
CA THR A 105 -9.98 -15.80 7.16
C THR A 105 -9.94 -16.38 5.75
N THR A 106 -9.29 -15.71 4.84
CA THR A 106 -9.11 -16.12 3.44
C THR A 106 -7.67 -16.45 3.10
N GLY A 107 -6.70 -15.71 3.64
CA GLY A 107 -5.28 -15.85 3.35
C GLY A 107 -4.87 -15.19 2.04
N MET A 108 -5.52 -14.07 1.69
CA MET A 108 -5.16 -13.24 0.55
C MET A 108 -4.62 -11.89 1.02
N VAL A 109 -3.55 -11.45 0.39
CA VAL A 109 -3.13 -10.04 0.44
C VAL A 109 -3.66 -9.36 -0.80
N ILE A 110 -4.46 -8.33 -0.60
CA ILE A 110 -5.08 -7.57 -1.68
C ILE A 110 -4.56 -6.13 -1.71
N GLY A 111 -4.46 -5.59 -2.91
CA GLY A 111 -4.27 -4.18 -3.22
C GLY A 111 -5.30 -3.70 -4.20
N GLN A 112 -5.10 -2.49 -4.73
CA GLN A 112 -5.94 -1.92 -5.77
C GLN A 112 -5.11 -1.74 -7.06
N TYR A 113 -5.68 -2.13 -8.19
CA TYR A 113 -5.09 -1.95 -9.50
C TYR A 113 -6.18 -1.54 -10.50
N SER A 114 -5.99 -0.40 -11.17
CA SER A 114 -6.98 0.18 -12.10
C SER A 114 -8.41 0.24 -11.55
N GLY A 115 -8.54 0.55 -10.26
CA GLY A 115 -9.82 0.66 -9.55
C GLY A 115 -10.41 -0.68 -9.07
N PHE A 116 -9.84 -1.82 -9.42
CA PHE A 116 -10.30 -3.13 -8.93
C PHE A 116 -9.44 -3.65 -7.77
N ALA A 117 -10.03 -4.50 -6.94
CA ALA A 117 -9.26 -5.28 -5.99
C ALA A 117 -8.41 -6.33 -6.74
N TYR A 118 -7.15 -6.44 -6.34
CA TYR A 118 -6.13 -7.27 -6.99
C TYR A 118 -5.43 -8.15 -5.98
N VAL A 119 -5.25 -9.45 -6.30
CA VAL A 119 -4.58 -10.40 -5.43
C VAL A 119 -3.06 -10.28 -5.60
N ILE A 120 -2.39 -9.70 -4.60
CA ILE A 120 -0.95 -9.50 -4.57
C ILE A 120 -0.22 -10.75 -4.09
N ALA A 121 -0.77 -11.40 -3.07
CA ALA A 121 -0.23 -12.65 -2.54
C ALA A 121 -1.35 -13.58 -2.06
N VAL A 122 -1.08 -14.87 -2.09
CA VAL A 122 -1.92 -15.93 -1.52
C VAL A 122 -1.07 -16.74 -0.56
N ILE A 123 -1.53 -16.86 0.68
CA ILE A 123 -0.80 -17.60 1.72
C ILE A 123 -0.92 -19.10 1.46
N PRO A 124 0.20 -19.84 1.39
CA PRO A 124 0.19 -21.28 1.17
C PRO A 124 -0.64 -22.04 2.22
N GLY A 125 -1.45 -22.99 1.78
CA GLY A 125 -2.36 -23.78 2.61
C GLY A 125 -3.61 -23.01 3.07
N SER A 126 -3.78 -21.77 2.67
CA SER A 126 -4.92 -20.93 3.04
C SER A 126 -6.23 -21.38 2.38
N PRO A 127 -7.39 -20.91 2.89
CA PRO A 127 -8.67 -21.08 2.22
C PRO A 127 -8.70 -20.59 0.78
N ALA A 128 -8.07 -19.45 0.47
CA ALA A 128 -8.01 -18.90 -0.88
C ALA A 128 -7.21 -19.79 -1.84
N GLU A 129 -6.03 -20.28 -1.42
CA GLU A 129 -5.25 -21.20 -2.23
C GLU A 129 -6.02 -22.50 -2.53
N LYS A 130 -6.65 -23.10 -1.49
CA LYS A 130 -7.48 -24.30 -1.64
C LYS A 130 -8.67 -24.09 -2.58
N ALA A 131 -9.21 -22.88 -2.64
CA ALA A 131 -10.27 -22.52 -3.57
C ALA A 131 -9.77 -22.23 -4.99
N GLY A 132 -8.45 -22.18 -5.22
CA GLY A 132 -7.84 -21.95 -6.52
C GLY A 132 -7.62 -20.48 -6.87
N VAL A 133 -7.65 -19.57 -5.90
CA VAL A 133 -7.25 -18.15 -6.08
C VAL A 133 -5.75 -18.12 -6.35
N LYS A 134 -5.33 -17.26 -7.27
CA LYS A 134 -3.93 -17.11 -7.66
C LYS A 134 -3.47 -15.66 -7.52
N ILE A 135 -2.19 -15.49 -7.32
CA ILE A 135 -1.55 -14.18 -7.45
C ILE A 135 -1.82 -13.65 -8.86
N GLY A 136 -2.22 -12.39 -8.96
CA GLY A 136 -2.59 -11.78 -10.23
C GLY A 136 -4.10 -11.82 -10.54
N ASP A 137 -4.91 -12.47 -9.73
CA ASP A 137 -6.36 -12.43 -9.92
C ASP A 137 -6.89 -11.02 -9.69
N VAL A 138 -7.75 -10.57 -10.60
CA VAL A 138 -8.46 -9.30 -10.52
C VAL A 138 -9.90 -9.59 -10.12
N ILE A 139 -10.27 -9.11 -8.93
CA ILE A 139 -11.58 -9.38 -8.33
C ILE A 139 -12.56 -8.30 -8.80
N GLU A 140 -13.54 -8.68 -9.60
CA GLU A 140 -14.61 -7.80 -10.06
C GLU A 140 -15.69 -7.64 -8.99
N TYR A 141 -16.13 -8.77 -8.39
CA TYR A 141 -17.11 -8.78 -7.32
C TYR A 141 -16.66 -9.62 -6.14
N VAL A 142 -17.01 -9.15 -4.95
CA VAL A 142 -17.05 -9.95 -3.72
C VAL A 142 -18.52 -10.11 -3.35
N ASP A 143 -19.06 -11.33 -3.44
CA ASP A 143 -20.48 -11.63 -3.41
C ASP A 143 -21.23 -10.79 -4.46
N THR A 144 -22.07 -9.83 -4.04
CA THR A 144 -22.83 -8.93 -4.92
C THR A 144 -22.22 -7.54 -5.05
N HIS A 145 -21.08 -7.27 -4.42
CA HIS A 145 -20.47 -5.95 -4.33
C HIS A 145 -19.36 -5.81 -5.36
N ALA A 146 -19.47 -4.85 -6.25
CA ALA A 146 -18.43 -4.51 -7.21
C ALA A 146 -17.23 -3.87 -6.48
N THR A 147 -16.04 -4.40 -6.67
CA THR A 147 -14.83 -3.91 -5.97
C THR A 147 -14.40 -2.52 -6.44
N ARG A 148 -14.83 -2.08 -7.63
CA ARG A 148 -14.59 -0.72 -8.14
C ARG A 148 -15.30 0.37 -7.33
N ASP A 149 -16.39 0.00 -6.63
CA ASP A 149 -17.20 0.93 -5.85
C ASP A 149 -16.84 0.91 -4.35
N LEU A 150 -15.76 0.21 -4.00
CA LEU A 150 -15.33 -0.04 -2.63
C LEU A 150 -13.87 0.38 -2.42
N ASP A 151 -13.59 0.96 -1.25
CA ASP A 151 -12.22 1.09 -0.77
C ASP A 151 -11.65 -0.26 -0.29
N LEU A 152 -10.33 -0.33 -0.09
CA LEU A 152 -9.68 -1.58 0.35
C LEU A 152 -10.11 -2.04 1.75
N TYR A 153 -10.57 -1.10 2.61
CA TYR A 153 -11.09 -1.48 3.92
C TYR A 153 -12.41 -2.24 3.78
N ASP A 154 -13.31 -1.74 2.94
CA ASP A 154 -14.58 -2.41 2.64
C ASP A 154 -14.36 -3.78 2.00
N VAL A 155 -13.48 -3.88 1.00
CA VAL A 155 -13.15 -5.17 0.37
C VAL A 155 -12.58 -6.16 1.39
N LYS A 156 -11.64 -5.73 2.25
CA LYS A 156 -11.10 -6.57 3.34
C LYS A 156 -12.19 -6.99 4.33
N SER A 157 -13.13 -6.07 4.63
CA SER A 157 -14.26 -6.37 5.51
C SER A 157 -15.18 -7.44 4.94
N LEU A 158 -15.48 -7.38 3.64
CA LEU A 158 -16.27 -8.40 2.94
C LEU A 158 -15.56 -9.75 2.86
N LEU A 159 -14.24 -9.75 2.67
CA LEU A 159 -13.44 -10.98 2.65
C LEU A 159 -13.35 -11.63 4.04
N SER A 160 -13.34 -10.83 5.09
CA SER A 160 -13.35 -11.31 6.47
C SER A 160 -14.72 -11.89 6.84
N GLY A 161 -14.75 -12.78 7.82
CA GLY A 161 -16.01 -13.33 8.32
C GLY A 161 -15.81 -14.52 9.26
N ALA A 162 -16.92 -15.07 9.73
CA ALA A 162 -16.87 -16.22 10.63
C ALA A 162 -16.27 -17.45 9.93
N PRO A 163 -15.37 -18.21 10.61
CA PRO A 163 -14.89 -19.47 10.08
C PRO A 163 -16.05 -20.41 9.70
N GLY A 164 -15.95 -21.06 8.54
CA GLY A 164 -16.99 -21.92 7.97
C GLY A 164 -18.02 -21.17 7.09
N SER A 165 -18.10 -19.85 7.16
CA SER A 165 -18.89 -19.08 6.20
C SER A 165 -18.24 -19.05 4.81
N THR A 166 -19.00 -18.74 3.77
CA THR A 166 -18.50 -18.64 2.41
C THR A 166 -18.47 -17.20 1.91
N VAL A 167 -17.55 -16.91 0.98
CA VAL A 167 -17.53 -15.72 0.16
C VAL A 167 -17.32 -16.14 -1.30
N GLU A 168 -18.05 -15.52 -2.22
CA GLU A 168 -17.89 -15.76 -3.66
C GLU A 168 -17.12 -14.61 -4.29
N LEU A 169 -16.08 -14.93 -5.06
CA LEU A 169 -15.33 -13.97 -5.87
C LEU A 169 -15.68 -14.15 -7.34
N THR A 170 -15.89 -13.06 -8.07
CA THR A 170 -15.93 -13.07 -9.54
C THR A 170 -14.63 -12.48 -10.06
N LEU A 171 -13.90 -13.22 -10.91
CA LEU A 171 -12.58 -12.85 -11.40
C LEU A 171 -12.65 -12.39 -12.85
N ILE A 172 -12.36 -11.09 -13.09
CA ILE A 172 -12.47 -10.49 -14.42
C ILE A 172 -11.45 -11.04 -15.41
N ASN A 173 -10.22 -11.27 -14.98
CA ASN A 173 -9.14 -11.79 -15.81
C ASN A 173 -9.25 -13.29 -16.12
N ARG A 174 -10.23 -13.98 -15.53
CA ARG A 174 -10.58 -15.38 -15.80
C ARG A 174 -11.97 -15.53 -16.41
N LYS A 175 -12.37 -14.63 -17.31
CA LYS A 175 -13.66 -14.66 -18.01
C LYS A 175 -14.87 -14.73 -17.05
N ALA A 176 -14.83 -13.92 -15.99
CA ALA A 176 -15.83 -13.88 -14.93
C ALA A 176 -16.03 -15.23 -14.19
N GLU A 177 -14.95 -16.00 -14.04
CA GLU A 177 -14.96 -17.22 -13.23
C GLU A 177 -15.38 -16.88 -11.79
N LYS A 178 -16.27 -17.73 -11.24
CA LYS A 178 -16.73 -17.62 -9.86
C LYS A 178 -16.02 -18.62 -8.97
N ILE A 179 -15.37 -18.10 -7.93
CA ILE A 179 -14.65 -18.92 -6.95
C ILE A 179 -15.31 -18.75 -5.59
N LYS A 180 -15.69 -19.86 -4.96
CA LYS A 180 -16.22 -19.88 -3.58
C LYS A 180 -15.12 -20.24 -2.60
N ILE A 181 -14.86 -19.35 -1.65
CA ILE A 181 -13.90 -19.55 -0.57
C ILE A 181 -14.66 -19.85 0.70
N VAL A 182 -14.38 -20.99 1.32
CA VAL A 182 -14.86 -21.28 2.68
C VAL A 182 -13.87 -20.66 3.66
N ARG A 183 -14.29 -19.62 4.36
CA ARG A 183 -13.46 -18.89 5.33
C ARG A 183 -12.97 -19.83 6.43
N GLY A 184 -11.73 -19.68 6.84
CA GLY A 184 -11.14 -20.56 7.83
C GLY A 184 -9.89 -19.99 8.47
N LYS A 185 -9.20 -20.82 9.24
CA LYS A 185 -7.91 -20.44 9.83
C LYS A 185 -6.85 -20.39 8.73
N VAL A 186 -6.17 -19.27 8.62
CA VAL A 186 -4.98 -19.12 7.77
C VAL A 186 -3.80 -19.76 8.51
N PRO A 187 -3.11 -20.75 7.93
CA PRO A 187 -1.99 -21.38 8.57
C PRO A 187 -0.79 -20.42 8.68
N PRO A 188 0.06 -20.57 9.71
CA PRO A 188 1.34 -19.87 9.72
C PRO A 188 2.17 -20.36 8.53
N THR A 189 2.85 -19.45 7.87
CA THR A 189 3.69 -19.77 6.72
C THR A 189 5.16 -19.86 7.17
N PRO A 190 5.76 -21.03 7.16
CA PRO A 190 7.13 -21.20 7.60
C PRO A 190 8.11 -20.55 6.61
N THR A 191 9.21 -20.03 7.13
CA THR A 191 10.39 -19.71 6.35
C THR A 191 11.01 -20.98 5.83
N GLU A 192 11.17 -21.08 4.51
CA GLU A 192 11.80 -22.27 3.89
C GLU A 192 13.31 -22.04 3.79
N THR A 193 14.09 -23.08 4.15
CA THR A 193 15.55 -23.03 4.06
C THR A 193 16.11 -24.23 3.31
N ARG A 194 17.13 -23.98 2.49
CA ARG A 194 17.91 -25.05 1.83
C ARG A 194 19.32 -24.58 1.52
N MET A 195 20.23 -25.52 1.42
CA MET A 195 21.57 -25.26 0.88
C MET A 195 21.53 -25.49 -0.63
N LEU A 196 21.99 -24.48 -1.37
CA LEU A 196 22.21 -24.58 -2.81
C LEU A 196 23.65 -24.98 -3.10
N GLU A 197 23.94 -25.23 -4.38
CA GLU A 197 25.30 -25.41 -4.86
C GLU A 197 26.19 -24.22 -4.49
N SER A 198 27.50 -24.38 -4.50
CA SER A 198 28.48 -23.36 -4.12
C SER A 198 28.36 -22.88 -2.67
N GLN A 199 27.78 -23.68 -1.78
CA GLN A 199 27.60 -23.37 -0.35
C GLN A 199 26.79 -22.07 -0.13
N ILE A 200 25.74 -21.85 -0.91
CA ILE A 200 24.83 -20.72 -0.74
C ILE A 200 23.62 -21.17 0.08
N GLY A 201 23.36 -20.48 1.19
CA GLY A 201 22.13 -20.63 1.98
C GLY A 201 20.97 -19.91 1.27
N TYR A 202 19.90 -20.63 0.97
CA TYR A 202 18.67 -20.05 0.42
C TYR A 202 17.61 -20.01 1.49
N ILE A 203 16.99 -18.83 1.63
CA ILE A 203 15.95 -18.55 2.62
C ILE A 203 14.78 -17.88 1.90
N LYS A 204 13.62 -18.55 1.82
CA LYS A 204 12.39 -17.98 1.27
C LYS A 204 11.51 -17.47 2.39
N VAL A 205 11.14 -16.20 2.31
CA VAL A 205 10.25 -15.53 3.28
C VAL A 205 8.94 -15.20 2.60
N PRO A 206 7.87 -15.96 2.86
CA PRO A 206 6.60 -15.82 2.14
C PRO A 206 5.80 -14.59 2.57
N ILE A 207 5.91 -14.18 3.82
CA ILE A 207 5.31 -12.96 4.38
C ILE A 207 6.01 -12.58 5.69
N LEU A 208 6.14 -11.31 5.98
CA LEU A 208 6.72 -10.79 7.22
C LEU A 208 5.60 -10.46 8.24
N SER A 209 4.79 -11.45 8.59
CA SER A 209 3.80 -11.34 9.66
C SER A 209 4.47 -11.40 11.04
N LYS A 210 3.71 -11.09 12.10
CA LYS A 210 4.20 -11.07 13.48
C LYS A 210 4.93 -12.34 13.87
N GLY A 211 6.16 -12.19 14.38
CA GLY A 211 7.04 -13.30 14.78
C GLY A 211 7.84 -13.93 13.63
N GLN A 212 7.68 -13.46 12.40
CA GLN A 212 8.40 -14.00 11.25
C GLN A 212 9.88 -13.62 11.25
N SER A 213 10.25 -12.48 11.82
CA SER A 213 11.65 -12.10 11.97
C SER A 213 12.45 -13.14 12.79
N GLU A 214 11.86 -13.71 13.85
CA GLU A 214 12.50 -14.76 14.64
C GLU A 214 12.73 -16.06 13.82
N ALA A 215 11.78 -16.38 12.94
CA ALA A 215 11.92 -17.52 12.04
C ALA A 215 13.04 -17.27 11.01
N VAL A 216 13.14 -16.04 10.48
CA VAL A 216 14.22 -15.64 9.56
C VAL A 216 15.57 -15.63 10.28
N GLU A 217 15.66 -15.11 11.51
CA GLU A 217 16.86 -15.18 12.34
C GLU A 217 17.35 -16.61 12.54
N SER A 218 16.44 -17.50 12.91
CA SER A 218 16.72 -18.92 13.05
C SER A 218 17.21 -19.56 11.75
N ALA A 219 16.59 -19.19 10.62
CA ALA A 219 16.95 -19.66 9.28
C ALA A 219 18.36 -19.20 8.90
N ILE A 220 18.71 -17.92 9.16
CA ILE A 220 20.07 -17.39 8.92
C ILE A 220 21.11 -18.17 9.72
N LYS A 221 20.87 -18.36 11.03
CA LYS A 221 21.77 -19.14 11.90
C LYS A 221 21.93 -20.59 11.43
N ASP A 222 20.85 -21.22 10.97
CA ASP A 222 20.87 -22.59 10.48
C ASP A 222 21.71 -22.74 9.21
N VAL A 223 21.53 -21.88 8.20
CA VAL A 223 22.32 -21.96 6.96
C VAL A 223 23.80 -21.65 7.21
N ILE A 224 24.12 -20.73 8.13
CA ILE A 224 25.51 -20.44 8.54
C ILE A 224 26.13 -21.69 9.20
N LYS A 225 25.41 -22.32 10.14
CA LYS A 225 25.85 -23.55 10.80
C LYS A 225 26.07 -24.71 9.81
N LYS A 226 25.29 -24.77 8.73
CA LYS A 226 25.45 -25.71 7.63
C LYS A 226 26.59 -25.36 6.66
N GLY A 227 27.33 -24.30 6.93
CA GLY A 227 28.54 -23.92 6.19
C GLY A 227 28.26 -23.02 4.98
N ALA A 228 27.17 -22.25 4.99
CA ALA A 228 26.93 -21.26 3.95
C ALA A 228 28.07 -20.24 3.86
N LYS A 229 28.45 -19.88 2.64
CA LYS A 229 29.46 -18.85 2.31
C LYS A 229 28.81 -17.57 1.76
N ALA A 230 27.53 -17.65 1.39
CA ALA A 230 26.68 -16.54 0.96
C ALA A 230 25.22 -16.88 1.23
N ILE A 231 24.34 -15.89 1.22
CA ILE A 231 22.91 -16.05 1.51
C ILE A 231 22.08 -15.44 0.39
N VAL A 232 21.06 -16.15 -0.05
CA VAL A 232 19.97 -15.63 -0.89
C VAL A 232 18.72 -15.53 -0.03
N ILE A 233 18.14 -14.30 0.04
CA ILE A 233 16.84 -14.06 0.63
C ILE A 233 15.82 -13.91 -0.50
N ASP A 234 14.85 -14.79 -0.59
CA ASP A 234 13.80 -14.75 -1.61
C ASP A 234 12.53 -14.14 -1.03
N LEU A 235 12.23 -12.91 -1.47
CA LEU A 235 11.06 -12.12 -1.09
C LEU A 235 10.00 -12.08 -2.20
N ARG A 236 10.12 -12.90 -3.23
CA ARG A 236 9.11 -12.93 -4.30
C ARG A 236 7.76 -13.40 -3.76
N GLY A 237 6.71 -12.63 -4.07
CA GLY A 237 5.36 -12.86 -3.57
C GLY A 237 5.18 -12.57 -2.09
N SER A 238 6.20 -12.04 -1.41
CA SER A 238 6.12 -11.61 -0.02
C SER A 238 5.50 -10.22 0.04
N ALA A 239 4.22 -10.16 0.38
CA ALA A 239 3.46 -8.90 0.40
C ALA A 239 2.76 -8.69 1.73
N GLY A 240 2.57 -7.42 2.12
CA GLY A 240 2.00 -7.04 3.41
C GLY A 240 2.97 -7.26 4.56
N GLY A 241 2.46 -7.88 5.63
CA GLY A 241 3.22 -8.07 6.86
C GLY A 241 3.26 -6.84 7.76
N GLU A 242 3.98 -6.96 8.86
CA GLU A 242 4.15 -5.88 9.83
C GLU A 242 5.49 -5.17 9.60
N LEU A 243 5.46 -3.84 9.65
CA LEU A 243 6.65 -3.00 9.44
C LEU A 243 7.81 -3.42 10.34
N ASP A 244 7.54 -3.61 11.65
CA ASP A 244 8.55 -3.98 12.63
C ASP A 244 9.28 -5.28 12.28
N GLU A 245 8.60 -6.22 11.64
CA GLU A 245 9.21 -7.48 11.21
C GLU A 245 10.19 -7.22 10.03
N GLY A 246 9.82 -6.34 9.10
CA GLY A 246 10.71 -5.93 8.01
C GLY A 246 11.93 -5.16 8.52
N LEU A 247 11.75 -4.25 9.48
CA LEU A 247 12.84 -3.51 10.11
C LEU A 247 13.83 -4.45 10.81
N LYS A 248 13.33 -5.41 11.60
CA LYS A 248 14.19 -6.40 12.29
C LYS A 248 14.96 -7.26 11.30
N VAL A 249 14.30 -7.76 10.23
CA VAL A 249 14.99 -8.59 9.24
C VAL A 249 16.07 -7.80 8.49
N ALA A 250 15.83 -6.53 8.16
CA ALA A 250 16.85 -5.68 7.55
C ALA A 250 18.03 -5.45 8.51
N ASP A 251 17.75 -5.26 9.80
CA ASP A 251 18.73 -5.02 10.86
C ASP A 251 19.67 -6.22 11.05
N PHE A 252 19.24 -7.46 10.79
CA PHE A 252 20.08 -8.66 10.84
C PHE A 252 21.25 -8.66 9.84
N PHE A 253 21.25 -7.76 8.90
CA PHE A 253 22.28 -7.65 7.85
C PHE A 253 23.09 -6.36 7.91
N LEU A 254 22.77 -5.43 8.80
CA LEU A 254 23.32 -4.08 8.80
C LEU A 254 24.01 -3.75 10.12
N LYS A 255 25.29 -3.42 10.09
CA LYS A 255 26.02 -2.93 11.28
C LYS A 255 25.66 -1.49 11.63
N SER A 256 25.26 -0.70 10.65
CA SER A 256 24.93 0.71 10.80
C SER A 256 24.20 1.20 9.55
N GLY A 257 23.66 2.39 9.62
CA GLY A 257 22.98 3.05 8.50
C GLY A 257 21.47 3.10 8.69
N VAL A 258 20.80 3.81 7.80
CA VAL A 258 19.34 3.95 7.82
C VAL A 258 18.71 2.71 7.19
N ILE A 259 17.73 2.13 7.86
CA ILE A 259 16.94 1.01 7.33
C ILE A 259 15.78 1.55 6.50
N ALA A 260 15.02 2.50 7.08
CA ALA A 260 13.84 3.09 6.44
C ALA A 260 13.53 4.46 7.08
N LYS A 261 12.64 5.21 6.44
CA LYS A 261 12.07 6.45 6.98
C LYS A 261 10.56 6.40 6.95
N SER A 262 9.90 7.03 7.94
CA SER A 262 8.48 7.38 7.89
C SER A 262 8.37 8.85 7.49
N ILE A 263 7.65 9.14 6.41
CA ILE A 263 7.53 10.46 5.81
C ILE A 263 6.07 10.89 5.85
N GLY A 264 5.80 11.98 6.56
CA GLY A 264 4.49 12.58 6.71
C GLY A 264 4.22 13.73 5.74
N ARG A 265 3.22 14.52 6.08
CA ARG A 265 2.77 15.66 5.27
C ARG A 265 3.93 16.64 4.97
N LYS A 266 3.96 17.18 3.75
CA LYS A 266 4.99 18.09 3.24
C LYS A 266 6.39 17.48 3.28
N GLU A 267 6.49 16.19 3.02
CA GLU A 267 7.76 15.44 2.97
C GLU A 267 8.57 15.51 4.28
N LYS A 268 7.89 15.81 5.40
CA LYS A 268 8.54 15.84 6.70
C LYS A 268 8.88 14.42 7.14
N VAL A 269 10.14 14.15 7.42
CA VAL A 269 10.56 12.91 8.07
C VAL A 269 10.03 12.91 9.50
N ILE A 270 9.20 11.93 9.83
CA ILE A 270 8.62 11.73 11.16
C ILE A 270 9.58 10.87 11.99
N THR A 271 10.02 9.75 11.42
CA THR A 271 10.91 8.80 12.08
C THR A 271 11.97 8.31 11.09
N THR A 272 13.19 8.16 11.57
CA THR A 272 14.27 7.45 10.88
C THR A 272 14.56 6.18 11.67
N PHE A 273 14.49 5.04 11.01
CA PHE A 273 14.83 3.75 11.58
C PHE A 273 16.26 3.42 11.22
N GLU A 274 17.10 3.22 12.22
CA GLU A 274 18.54 2.99 12.06
C GLU A 274 18.91 1.58 12.50
N ALA A 275 19.89 1.01 11.84
CA ALA A 275 20.43 -0.31 12.16
C ALA A 275 21.26 -0.26 13.45
N LYS A 276 21.22 -1.38 14.20
CA LYS A 276 21.94 -1.55 15.46
C LYS A 276 23.01 -2.62 15.32
N PRO A 277 24.28 -2.31 15.61
CA PRO A 277 25.38 -3.25 15.42
C PRO A 277 25.20 -4.59 16.13
N GLU A 278 24.52 -4.58 17.30
CA GLU A 278 24.25 -5.77 18.10
C GLU A 278 23.28 -6.77 17.43
N ASN A 279 22.53 -6.33 16.45
CA ASN A 279 21.57 -7.16 15.74
C ASN A 279 22.14 -7.78 14.45
N ASP A 280 23.29 -7.30 13.96
CA ASP A 280 23.93 -7.86 12.77
C ASP A 280 24.34 -9.33 13.00
N LEU A 281 23.72 -10.22 12.24
CA LEU A 281 23.94 -11.66 12.40
C LEU A 281 25.08 -12.20 11.51
N THR A 282 25.46 -11.49 10.46
CA THR A 282 26.37 -12.06 9.46
C THR A 282 26.99 -11.03 8.51
N GLU A 283 28.29 -11.20 8.23
CA GLU A 283 29.00 -10.48 7.17
C GLU A 283 29.02 -11.23 5.83
N LEU A 284 28.39 -12.39 5.73
CA LEU A 284 28.37 -13.16 4.48
C LEU A 284 27.76 -12.32 3.35
N PRO A 285 28.25 -12.46 2.11
CA PRO A 285 27.60 -11.87 0.95
C PRO A 285 26.12 -12.23 0.90
N VAL A 286 25.26 -11.24 0.61
CA VAL A 286 23.81 -11.44 0.52
C VAL A 286 23.27 -10.93 -0.83
N ALA A 287 22.34 -11.67 -1.40
CA ALA A 287 21.50 -11.24 -2.50
C ALA A 287 20.02 -11.40 -2.11
N VAL A 288 19.22 -10.40 -2.45
CA VAL A 288 17.77 -10.41 -2.20
C VAL A 288 17.05 -10.54 -3.54
N ILE A 289 16.10 -11.46 -3.64
CA ILE A 289 15.29 -11.61 -4.85
C ILE A 289 13.92 -10.97 -4.61
N ILE A 290 13.52 -10.07 -5.48
CA ILE A 290 12.22 -9.40 -5.48
C ILE A 290 11.50 -9.56 -6.82
N ASN A 291 10.19 -9.38 -6.80
CA ASN A 291 9.39 -9.30 -8.01
C ASN A 291 8.27 -8.26 -7.86
N ARG A 292 7.45 -8.11 -8.89
CA ARG A 292 6.36 -7.12 -8.95
C ARG A 292 5.38 -7.20 -7.78
N THR A 293 5.24 -8.38 -7.15
CA THR A 293 4.32 -8.62 -6.02
C THR A 293 5.02 -8.66 -4.66
N THR A 294 6.32 -8.33 -4.59
CA THR A 294 6.98 -8.00 -3.33
C THR A 294 6.46 -6.65 -2.84
N ALA A 295 5.93 -6.57 -1.61
CA ALA A 295 5.31 -5.33 -1.13
C ALA A 295 5.37 -5.20 0.40
N GLY A 296 5.29 -3.96 0.90
CA GLY A 296 5.21 -3.65 2.32
C GLY A 296 6.51 -3.90 3.09
N ALA A 297 6.45 -4.69 4.16
CA ALA A 297 7.62 -4.99 5.01
C ALA A 297 8.81 -5.56 4.23
N SER A 298 8.56 -6.32 3.16
CA SER A 298 9.60 -6.90 2.31
C SER A 298 10.31 -5.87 1.43
N GLU A 299 9.66 -4.77 1.07
CA GLU A 299 10.30 -3.65 0.35
C GLU A 299 11.32 -2.95 1.22
N ILE A 300 11.06 -2.86 2.54
CA ILE A 300 12.00 -2.29 3.51
C ILE A 300 13.29 -3.10 3.53
N VAL A 301 13.19 -4.44 3.63
CA VAL A 301 14.35 -5.32 3.64
C VAL A 301 15.18 -5.16 2.37
N ALA A 302 14.53 -5.19 1.21
CA ALA A 302 15.21 -5.06 -0.08
C ALA A 302 15.91 -3.71 -0.23
N ALA A 303 15.19 -2.60 0.05
CA ALA A 303 15.75 -1.26 -0.07
C ALA A 303 16.89 -1.00 0.92
N ALA A 304 16.74 -1.44 2.17
CA ALA A 304 17.77 -1.28 3.19
C ALA A 304 19.07 -1.99 2.82
N ILE A 305 19.00 -3.23 2.34
CA ILE A 305 20.17 -4.00 1.91
C ILE A 305 20.84 -3.36 0.70
N MET A 306 20.04 -2.92 -0.27
CA MET A 306 20.55 -2.32 -1.51
C MET A 306 21.20 -0.96 -1.26
N GLU A 307 20.51 -0.03 -0.61
CA GLU A 307 20.95 1.35 -0.49
C GLU A 307 22.09 1.53 0.53
N ASN A 308 22.20 0.63 1.53
CA ASN A 308 23.38 0.57 2.37
C ASN A 308 24.55 -0.22 1.73
N GLN A 309 24.43 -0.63 0.45
CA GLN A 309 25.46 -1.39 -0.28
C GLN A 309 25.86 -2.70 0.43
N ARG A 310 24.95 -3.26 1.20
CA ARG A 310 25.18 -4.49 1.96
C ARG A 310 25.09 -5.74 1.07
N GLY A 311 24.32 -5.66 0.00
CA GLY A 311 24.10 -6.74 -0.94
C GLY A 311 23.38 -6.29 -2.19
N GLU A 312 23.22 -7.23 -3.12
CA GLU A 312 22.56 -6.98 -4.40
C GLU A 312 21.08 -7.37 -4.33
N VAL A 313 20.22 -6.56 -4.95
CA VAL A 313 18.79 -6.86 -5.13
C VAL A 313 18.55 -7.24 -6.57
N VAL A 314 18.05 -8.44 -6.79
CA VAL A 314 17.89 -9.08 -8.10
C VAL A 314 16.40 -9.25 -8.41
N GLY A 315 15.97 -8.97 -9.62
CA GLY A 315 14.62 -9.29 -10.07
C GLY A 315 13.89 -8.19 -10.80
N GLU A 316 12.61 -7.99 -10.51
CA GLU A 316 11.76 -6.96 -11.10
C GLU A 316 11.45 -5.86 -10.08
N ARG A 317 11.17 -4.65 -10.59
CA ARG A 317 10.67 -3.54 -9.76
C ARG A 317 9.35 -3.92 -9.09
N THR A 318 9.21 -3.59 -7.79
CA THR A 318 7.95 -3.78 -7.05
C THR A 318 6.89 -2.78 -7.51
N LEU A 319 5.59 -3.14 -7.40
CA LEU A 319 4.49 -2.32 -7.93
C LEU A 319 3.49 -1.84 -6.87
N PHE A 320 3.37 -2.56 -5.76
CA PHE A 320 2.21 -2.37 -4.86
C PHE A 320 2.56 -1.68 -3.55
N GLY A 321 3.60 -0.92 -3.45
CA GLY A 321 4.07 -0.18 -2.28
C GLY A 321 3.10 -0.07 -1.11
N MET A 322 3.02 -1.09 -0.24
CA MET A 322 2.02 -1.19 0.84
C MET A 322 2.46 -0.50 2.13
N GLY A 323 3.53 0.27 2.09
CA GLY A 323 4.10 0.88 3.28
C GLY A 323 3.47 2.23 3.62
N SER A 324 2.41 2.25 4.44
CA SER A 324 1.80 3.50 4.93
C SER A 324 1.20 3.33 6.33
N GLU A 325 1.10 4.43 7.05
CA GLU A 325 0.45 4.51 8.36
C GLU A 325 -0.87 5.26 8.21
N GLN A 326 -1.95 4.69 8.76
CA GLN A 326 -3.26 5.32 8.80
C GLN A 326 -3.58 5.77 10.23
N GLU A 327 -4.24 6.92 10.32
CA GLU A 327 -4.79 7.44 11.58
C GLU A 327 -6.30 7.65 11.44
N LEU A 328 -7.03 7.36 12.52
CA LEU A 328 -8.47 7.48 12.57
C LEU A 328 -8.87 8.86 13.09
N PHE A 329 -9.61 9.63 12.30
CA PHE A 329 -10.15 10.94 12.64
C PHE A 329 -11.66 10.83 12.86
N PRO A 330 -12.14 10.79 14.13
CA PRO A 330 -13.56 10.70 14.43
C PRO A 330 -14.35 11.92 13.95
N LEU A 331 -15.60 11.68 13.52
CA LEU A 331 -16.57 12.72 13.14
C LEU A 331 -17.72 12.77 14.14
N ASP A 332 -18.46 13.88 14.15
CA ASP A 332 -19.49 14.16 15.15
C ASP A 332 -20.69 13.21 15.10
N ASP A 333 -20.92 12.53 13.97
CA ASP A 333 -21.99 11.54 13.79
C ASP A 333 -21.59 10.11 14.17
N GLY A 334 -20.39 9.94 14.75
CA GLY A 334 -19.82 8.66 15.13
C GLY A 334 -19.15 7.89 14.00
N SER A 335 -19.17 8.42 12.77
CA SER A 335 -18.34 7.95 11.67
C SER A 335 -16.88 8.43 11.83
N ALA A 336 -15.99 8.06 10.96
CA ALA A 336 -14.61 8.53 10.98
C ALA A 336 -13.97 8.52 9.60
N LEU A 337 -12.91 9.31 9.44
CA LEU A 337 -11.97 9.18 8.34
C LEU A 337 -10.77 8.36 8.80
N LEU A 338 -10.45 7.31 8.08
CA LEU A 338 -9.18 6.61 8.16
C LEU A 338 -8.27 7.21 7.09
N LEU A 339 -7.24 7.95 7.48
CA LEU A 339 -6.40 8.67 6.53
C LEU A 339 -4.96 8.20 6.62
N THR A 340 -4.30 8.09 5.48
CA THR A 340 -2.85 7.91 5.40
C THR A 340 -2.16 9.18 5.89
N VAL A 341 -1.49 9.11 7.04
CA VAL A 341 -0.77 10.22 7.67
C VAL A 341 0.73 10.16 7.45
N ALA A 342 1.27 8.96 7.19
CA ALA A 342 2.66 8.74 6.85
C ALA A 342 2.83 7.64 5.82
N ARG A 343 3.93 7.70 5.08
CA ARG A 343 4.35 6.68 4.10
C ARG A 343 5.78 6.26 4.39
N TYR A 344 6.04 4.97 4.24
CA TYR A 344 7.38 4.46 4.40
C TYR A 344 8.20 4.68 3.13
N ALA A 345 9.48 4.95 3.37
CA ALA A 345 10.44 5.25 2.34
C ALA A 345 11.76 4.49 2.57
N ALA A 346 12.47 4.25 1.50
CA ALA A 346 13.83 3.75 1.50
C ALA A 346 14.78 4.71 2.26
N PRO A 347 15.99 4.29 2.61
CA PRO A 347 17.02 5.18 3.20
C PRO A 347 17.21 6.50 2.44
N SER A 348 17.19 6.48 1.10
CA SER A 348 17.27 7.66 0.24
C SER A 348 16.08 8.63 0.36
N GLY A 349 14.97 8.16 0.87
CA GLY A 349 13.71 8.90 0.93
C GLY A 349 12.73 8.60 -0.21
N LYS A 350 13.04 7.68 -1.12
CA LYS A 350 12.10 7.20 -2.13
C LYS A 350 10.94 6.47 -1.47
N ILE A 351 9.72 6.90 -1.76
CA ILE A 351 8.50 6.39 -1.12
C ILE A 351 8.07 5.10 -1.81
N PHE A 352 7.91 4.00 -1.05
CA PHE A 352 7.54 2.70 -1.61
C PHE A 352 6.20 2.73 -2.36
N MET A 353 5.20 3.45 -1.82
CA MET A 353 3.87 3.54 -2.41
C MET A 353 3.87 4.15 -3.83
N THR A 354 4.81 5.03 -4.15
CA THR A 354 4.90 5.71 -5.46
C THR A 354 6.03 5.17 -6.32
N ASP A 355 7.18 4.90 -5.71
CA ASP A 355 8.40 4.59 -6.45
C ASP A 355 8.68 3.08 -6.51
N GLY A 356 8.15 2.31 -5.54
CA GLY A 356 8.52 0.91 -5.36
C GLY A 356 10.02 0.75 -5.08
N VAL A 357 10.49 -0.49 -5.14
CA VAL A 357 11.92 -0.82 -5.10
C VAL A 357 12.36 -1.28 -6.47
N THR A 358 13.27 -0.54 -7.10
CA THR A 358 13.90 -0.93 -8.35
C THR A 358 15.18 -1.72 -8.03
N PRO A 359 15.28 -2.99 -8.42
CA PRO A 359 16.47 -3.80 -8.14
C PRO A 359 17.71 -3.22 -8.86
N ASN A 360 18.88 -3.36 -8.26
CA ASN A 360 20.13 -2.96 -8.92
C ASN A 360 20.66 -4.03 -9.91
N VAL A 361 20.10 -5.23 -9.88
CA VAL A 361 20.31 -6.29 -10.88
C VAL A 361 18.97 -6.69 -11.47
N GLU A 362 18.55 -5.97 -12.50
CA GLU A 362 17.24 -6.18 -13.13
C GLU A 362 17.24 -7.48 -13.97
N VAL A 363 16.15 -8.26 -13.83
CA VAL A 363 15.82 -9.38 -14.70
C VAL A 363 14.61 -8.96 -15.54
N LYS A 364 14.79 -8.77 -16.84
CA LYS A 364 13.75 -8.23 -17.71
C LYS A 364 12.63 -9.25 -17.92
N ARG A 365 11.40 -8.73 -18.04
CA ARG A 365 10.21 -9.56 -18.24
C ARG A 365 10.25 -10.37 -19.55
N ALA A 366 10.87 -9.84 -20.60
CA ALA A 366 11.09 -10.58 -21.86
C ALA A 366 11.92 -11.84 -21.62
N ASP A 367 12.96 -11.75 -20.79
CA ASP A 367 13.82 -12.88 -20.44
C ASP A 367 13.05 -13.94 -19.62
N LEU A 368 12.02 -13.52 -18.86
CA LEU A 368 11.14 -14.41 -18.10
C LEU A 368 10.06 -15.06 -18.97
N ALA A 369 9.61 -14.37 -20.03
CA ALA A 369 8.57 -14.86 -20.95
C ALA A 369 9.09 -15.96 -21.87
N ASP A 370 10.35 -15.94 -22.26
CA ASP A 370 10.97 -16.96 -23.10
C ASP A 370 11.08 -18.34 -22.42
N VAL A 371 10.90 -18.39 -21.09
CA VAL A 371 10.91 -19.62 -20.29
C VAL A 371 9.49 -20.15 -20.02
N ALA A 372 8.46 -19.32 -20.20
CA ALA A 372 7.06 -19.72 -20.10
C ALA A 372 6.55 -20.19 -21.45
N SER A 373 6.14 -21.44 -21.55
CA SER A 373 5.61 -22.20 -22.69
C SER A 373 5.23 -21.46 -23.99
N PRO A 374 5.52 -22.03 -25.19
CA PRO A 374 5.40 -21.35 -26.49
C PRO A 374 3.99 -20.95 -26.94
N ASP A 375 2.94 -21.18 -26.16
CA ASP A 375 1.54 -21.09 -26.60
C ASP A 375 0.79 -19.81 -26.12
N GLU A 376 1.42 -18.90 -25.38
CA GLU A 376 0.78 -17.65 -24.93
C GLU A 376 1.42 -16.40 -25.57
N GLY A 377 1.46 -16.37 -26.89
CA GLY A 377 1.90 -15.23 -27.70
C GLY A 377 0.88 -14.08 -27.71
N LYS A 378 0.64 -13.41 -26.57
CA LYS A 378 0.01 -12.10 -26.53
C LYS A 378 0.95 -11.11 -25.86
N GLN A 379 1.43 -10.14 -26.63
CA GLN A 379 2.10 -8.95 -26.13
C GLN A 379 1.27 -8.35 -24.99
N GLN A 380 1.75 -8.51 -23.76
CA GLN A 380 1.17 -7.81 -22.63
C GLN A 380 1.65 -6.36 -22.70
N THR A 381 0.71 -5.44 -22.88
CA THR A 381 0.97 -4.01 -22.77
C THR A 381 1.43 -3.69 -21.33
N GLU A 382 2.23 -2.63 -21.14
CA GLU A 382 2.73 -2.21 -19.81
C GLU A 382 1.61 -1.99 -18.79
N ASP A 383 0.40 -1.70 -19.24
CA ASP A 383 -0.81 -1.48 -18.43
C ASP A 383 -1.60 -2.77 -18.10
N ALA A 384 -1.15 -3.95 -18.55
CA ALA A 384 -1.83 -5.20 -18.21
C ALA A 384 -1.53 -5.61 -16.78
N PRO A 385 -2.52 -6.16 -16.03
CA PRO A 385 -2.28 -6.66 -14.68
C PRO A 385 -1.16 -7.70 -14.71
N PRO A 386 -0.25 -7.67 -13.71
CA PRO A 386 0.91 -8.55 -13.70
C PRO A 386 0.47 -10.01 -13.55
N VAL A 387 0.55 -10.77 -14.62
CA VAL A 387 0.42 -12.23 -14.55
C VAL A 387 1.71 -12.76 -13.92
N VAL A 388 1.61 -13.31 -12.72
CA VAL A 388 2.73 -13.96 -12.04
C VAL A 388 2.72 -15.42 -12.46
N VAL A 389 3.55 -15.77 -13.42
CA VAL A 389 3.83 -17.16 -13.74
C VAL A 389 4.81 -17.66 -12.68
N ALA A 390 4.44 -18.71 -11.93
CA ALA A 390 5.38 -19.38 -11.03
C ALA A 390 6.49 -20.01 -11.90
N PRO A 391 7.77 -19.63 -11.74
CA PRO A 391 8.84 -20.17 -12.55
C PRO A 391 8.98 -21.68 -12.30
N ASN A 392 9.24 -22.44 -13.38
CA ASN A 392 9.70 -23.81 -13.22
C ASN A 392 10.99 -23.78 -12.37
N PRO A 393 11.10 -24.53 -11.28
CA PRO A 393 12.29 -24.52 -10.41
C PRO A 393 13.60 -24.78 -11.17
N ALA A 394 13.56 -25.50 -12.29
CA ALA A 394 14.74 -25.77 -13.11
C ALA A 394 15.21 -24.55 -13.93
N ASP A 395 14.33 -23.56 -14.17
CA ASP A 395 14.58 -22.41 -15.04
C ASP A 395 14.40 -21.08 -14.34
N ASP A 396 14.57 -21.04 -13.01
CA ASP A 396 14.46 -19.82 -12.22
C ASP A 396 15.61 -18.83 -12.50
N LEU A 397 15.40 -17.98 -13.52
CA LEU A 397 16.39 -17.00 -13.98
C LEU A 397 16.78 -16.00 -12.89
N MET A 398 15.84 -15.59 -12.03
CA MET A 398 16.15 -14.66 -10.94
C MET A 398 17.06 -15.33 -9.91
N LEU A 399 16.77 -16.57 -9.55
CA LEU A 399 17.64 -17.34 -8.63
C LEU A 399 19.01 -17.61 -9.27
N LYS A 400 19.07 -18.02 -10.54
CA LYS A 400 20.33 -18.19 -11.28
C LYS A 400 21.15 -16.89 -11.27
N LYS A 401 20.50 -15.76 -11.50
CA LYS A 401 21.19 -14.45 -11.49
C LYS A 401 21.68 -14.05 -10.10
N ALA A 402 20.92 -14.32 -9.06
CA ALA A 402 21.34 -14.08 -7.67
C ALA A 402 22.57 -14.94 -7.30
N ILE A 403 22.60 -16.22 -7.72
CA ILE A 403 23.75 -17.10 -7.53
C ILE A 403 24.99 -16.57 -8.30
N GLU A 404 24.80 -16.15 -9.57
CA GLU A 404 25.87 -15.59 -10.40
C GLU A 404 26.52 -14.37 -9.73
N VAL A 405 25.72 -13.43 -9.22
CA VAL A 405 26.20 -12.22 -8.55
C VAL A 405 27.02 -12.58 -7.31
N LEU A 406 26.53 -13.49 -6.48
CA LEU A 406 27.24 -13.93 -5.27
C LEU A 406 28.56 -14.66 -5.58
N THR A 407 28.59 -15.44 -6.66
CA THR A 407 29.80 -16.19 -7.04
C THR A 407 30.83 -15.36 -7.79
N SER A 408 30.40 -14.38 -8.60
CA SER A 408 31.30 -13.46 -9.32
C SER A 408 31.94 -12.42 -8.39
N GLY A 409 31.18 -11.87 -7.42
CA GLY A 409 31.69 -10.97 -6.39
C GLY A 409 32.74 -11.62 -5.49
N ALA A 410 32.59 -12.91 -5.20
CA ALA A 410 33.58 -13.69 -4.46
C ALA A 410 34.92 -13.88 -5.24
N LYS A 411 34.84 -13.96 -6.59
CA LYS A 411 36.02 -14.03 -7.46
C LYS A 411 36.78 -12.70 -7.53
N ALA A 412 36.08 -11.57 -7.52
CA ALA A 412 36.67 -10.24 -7.58
C ALA A 412 37.48 -9.92 -6.29
N LYS A 413 37.00 -10.35 -5.11
CA LYS A 413 37.72 -10.19 -3.84
C LYS A 413 38.95 -11.14 -3.67
N ARG A 414 39.08 -12.16 -4.53
CA ARG A 414 40.21 -13.15 -4.48
C ARG A 414 41.33 -12.89 -5.49
N ARG A 415 41.30 -11.82 -6.29
CA ARG A 415 42.46 -11.44 -7.09
C ARG A 415 43.46 -10.75 -6.17
N PRO A 416 44.67 -11.34 -5.91
CA PRO A 416 45.71 -10.65 -5.22
C PRO A 416 46.18 -9.48 -6.08
N ALA A 417 46.54 -8.37 -5.40
CA ALA A 417 47.18 -7.22 -5.99
C ALA A 417 48.57 -7.58 -6.55
#